data_a7df4bfe6de71d8e7eb29f503bc55243
#
_entry.id   a7df4bfe6de71d8e7eb29f503bc55243
#
_cell.length_a   1.000
_cell.length_b   1.000
_cell.length_c   1.000
_cell.angle_alpha   90.00
_cell.angle_beta   90.00
_cell.angle_gamma   90.00
#
_symmetry.space_group_name_H-M   'P 1'
#
loop_
_entity.id
_entity.type
_entity.pdbx_description
1 polymer ?
#
loop_
_entity_poly.entity_id
_entity_poly.type
_entity_poly.pdbx_seq_one_letter_code
_entity_poly.pdbx_strand_id
1 'polypeptide(L)'
;DRLDYVSMMCNEHGYVLAIEKLLGVKPPIRAQYIRVMFDEITRILNHLMWLGAHGLDIGAMTVFLFCFREREDLMDCYEAVSGTRMHATYYRPGGVHRDLPDAMPRYQASRWRSRADAERLNRARSGSLLDFIADFTQRFPACVDEYETLLTDNRIWKQRTVNIGVVPAERAIQLGFTGPMLRGSGVAWDLRKQQPYEVYDAVDFDIPVGRNGDCYDRYLV
;
A
#
# COMPACT_ATOMS: atom_id res chain seq x y z
N ASP A 1 13.74 3.00 -7.58
CA ASP A 1 12.47 2.34 -7.87
C ASP A 1 12.54 0.80 -7.87
N ARG A 2 13.75 0.22 -7.96
CA ARG A 2 13.96 -1.24 -7.97
C ARG A 2 14.58 -1.81 -6.69
N LEU A 3 14.49 -1.09 -5.58
CA LEU A 3 15.05 -1.51 -4.30
C LEU A 3 14.12 -2.47 -3.58
N ASP A 4 12.88 -2.08 -3.37
CA ASP A 4 11.83 -2.88 -2.76
C ASP A 4 10.65 -2.99 -3.75
N TYR A 5 10.49 -4.15 -4.36
CA TYR A 5 9.41 -4.39 -5.34
C TYR A 5 8.01 -4.52 -4.70
N VAL A 6 7.90 -4.36 -3.40
CA VAL A 6 6.63 -4.35 -2.66
C VAL A 6 6.17 -2.94 -2.34
N SER A 7 7.10 -1.98 -2.14
CA SER A 7 6.81 -0.57 -1.82
C SER A 7 7.48 0.40 -2.80
N MET A 8 7.22 0.23 -4.09
CA MET A 8 7.98 0.87 -5.16
C MET A 8 8.00 2.39 -5.08
N MET A 9 6.83 3.05 -5.04
CA MET A 9 6.80 4.54 -5.00
C MET A 9 7.24 5.11 -3.66
N CYS A 10 7.09 4.38 -2.54
CA CYS A 10 7.65 4.81 -1.25
C CYS A 10 9.18 4.88 -1.28
N ASN A 11 9.85 3.95 -2.00
CA ASN A 11 11.30 4.01 -2.19
C ASN A 11 11.72 5.23 -3.03
N GLU A 12 10.98 5.51 -4.11
CA GLU A 12 11.19 6.72 -4.91
C GLU A 12 11.04 7.97 -4.06
N HIS A 13 10.01 8.00 -3.20
CA HIS A 13 9.73 9.13 -2.33
C HIS A 13 10.88 9.38 -1.34
N GLY A 14 11.34 8.36 -0.64
CA GLY A 14 12.47 8.49 0.29
C GLY A 14 13.72 9.05 -0.39
N TYR A 15 14.04 8.58 -1.60
CA TYR A 15 15.15 9.09 -2.38
C TYR A 15 14.97 10.56 -2.80
N VAL A 16 13.81 10.90 -3.32
CA VAL A 16 13.50 12.26 -3.79
C VAL A 16 13.50 13.25 -2.64
N LEU A 17 12.88 12.92 -1.49
CA LEU A 17 12.90 13.74 -0.27
C LEU A 17 14.33 14.03 0.21
N ALA A 18 15.22 13.04 0.15
CA ALA A 18 16.62 13.25 0.53
C ALA A 18 17.31 14.26 -0.39
N ILE A 19 17.10 14.17 -1.69
CA ILE A 19 17.66 15.12 -2.67
C ILE A 19 17.06 16.53 -2.47
N GLU A 20 15.74 16.63 -2.33
CA GLU A 20 15.05 17.90 -2.12
C GLU A 20 15.52 18.61 -0.84
N LYS A 21 15.73 17.84 0.22
CA LYS A 21 16.28 18.35 1.47
C LYS A 21 17.71 18.90 1.29
N LEU A 22 18.55 18.20 0.54
CA LEU A 22 19.93 18.65 0.26
C LEU A 22 19.97 19.90 -0.63
N LEU A 23 19.06 20.01 -1.60
CA LEU A 23 18.98 21.12 -2.53
C LEU A 23 18.16 22.31 -1.99
N GLY A 24 17.43 22.13 -0.88
CA GLY A 24 16.49 23.14 -0.36
C GLY A 24 15.28 23.38 -1.28
N VAL A 25 14.91 22.40 -2.10
CA VAL A 25 13.78 22.49 -3.02
C VAL A 25 12.51 21.97 -2.36
N LYS A 26 11.40 22.70 -2.52
CA LYS A 26 10.08 22.27 -2.08
C LYS A 26 9.16 22.04 -3.28
N PRO A 27 8.54 20.87 -3.41
CA PRO A 27 7.63 20.59 -4.54
C PRO A 27 6.34 21.43 -4.43
N PRO A 28 5.66 21.71 -5.56
CA PRO A 28 4.34 22.34 -5.56
C PRO A 28 3.33 21.54 -4.75
N ILE A 29 2.37 22.22 -4.11
CA ILE A 29 1.37 21.60 -3.24
C ILE A 29 0.58 20.48 -3.94
N ARG A 30 0.23 20.64 -5.22
CA ARG A 30 -0.45 19.60 -6.01
C ARG A 30 0.40 18.32 -6.12
N ALA A 31 1.70 18.46 -6.34
CA ALA A 31 2.61 17.32 -6.42
C ALA A 31 2.73 16.60 -5.06
N GLN A 32 2.70 17.35 -3.95
CA GLN A 32 2.69 16.78 -2.60
C GLN A 32 1.45 15.91 -2.37
N TYR A 33 0.25 16.39 -2.73
CA TYR A 33 -0.98 15.59 -2.63
C TYR A 33 -0.94 14.34 -3.53
N ILE A 34 -0.44 14.45 -4.75
CA ILE A 34 -0.28 13.30 -5.65
C ILE A 34 0.66 12.25 -5.03
N ARG A 35 1.80 12.69 -4.48
CA ARG A 35 2.76 11.79 -3.83
C ARG A 35 2.13 11.08 -2.63
N VAL A 36 1.47 11.79 -1.73
CA VAL A 36 0.79 11.19 -0.57
C VAL A 36 -0.27 10.19 -1.00
N MET A 37 -1.08 10.51 -2.00
CA MET A 37 -2.08 9.59 -2.55
C MET A 37 -1.44 8.30 -3.06
N PHE A 38 -0.36 8.38 -3.83
CA PHE A 38 0.33 7.20 -4.34
C PHE A 38 1.19 6.48 -3.29
N ASP A 39 1.65 7.15 -2.25
CA ASP A 39 2.26 6.49 -1.08
C ASP A 39 1.25 5.60 -0.36
N GLU A 40 0.02 6.07 -0.19
CA GLU A 40 -1.03 5.26 0.46
C GLU A 40 -1.53 4.12 -0.44
N ILE A 41 -1.62 4.34 -1.76
CA ILE A 41 -1.84 3.24 -2.73
C ILE A 41 -0.71 2.20 -2.61
N THR A 42 0.53 2.64 -2.54
CA THR A 42 1.71 1.78 -2.36
C THR A 42 1.64 1.02 -1.04
N ARG A 43 1.20 1.67 0.03
CA ARG A 43 1.02 1.03 1.33
C ARG A 43 -0.01 -0.08 1.28
N ILE A 44 -1.15 0.13 0.62
CA ILE A 44 -2.16 -0.91 0.43
C ILE A 44 -1.58 -2.05 -0.42
N LEU A 45 -0.88 -1.76 -1.51
CA LEU A 45 -0.18 -2.75 -2.33
C LEU A 45 0.78 -3.62 -1.50
N ASN A 46 1.55 -2.98 -0.61
CA ASN A 46 2.47 -3.65 0.29
C ASN A 46 1.75 -4.57 1.27
N HIS A 47 0.75 -4.05 1.98
CA HIS A 47 0.01 -4.83 2.97
C HIS A 47 -0.71 -6.03 2.33
N LEU A 48 -1.29 -5.87 1.16
CA LEU A 48 -1.92 -6.96 0.43
C LEU A 48 -0.91 -8.03 -0.01
N MET A 49 0.27 -7.63 -0.48
CA MET A 49 1.34 -8.59 -0.81
C MET A 49 1.82 -9.35 0.42
N TRP A 50 2.07 -8.63 1.52
CA TRP A 50 2.48 -9.23 2.77
C TRP A 50 1.42 -10.19 3.30
N LEU A 51 0.16 -9.76 3.39
CA LEU A 51 -0.94 -10.57 3.90
C LEU A 51 -1.14 -11.84 3.07
N GLY A 52 -1.12 -11.69 1.74
CA GLY A 52 -1.23 -12.82 0.82
C GLY A 52 -0.09 -13.83 1.01
N ALA A 53 1.16 -13.37 1.07
CA ALA A 53 2.34 -14.22 1.26
C ALA A 53 2.33 -14.90 2.64
N HIS A 54 2.02 -14.17 3.70
CA HIS A 54 1.93 -14.71 5.06
C HIS A 54 0.79 -15.74 5.19
N GLY A 55 -0.37 -15.44 4.58
CA GLY A 55 -1.47 -16.39 4.48
C GLY A 55 -1.08 -17.68 3.77
N LEU A 56 -0.36 -17.56 2.65
CA LEU A 56 0.14 -18.71 1.88
C LEU A 56 1.11 -19.57 2.70
N ASP A 57 2.03 -18.96 3.44
CA ASP A 57 2.99 -19.67 4.30
C ASP A 57 2.31 -20.48 5.42
N ILE A 58 1.16 -20.00 5.91
CA ILE A 58 0.36 -20.73 6.91
C ILE A 58 -0.56 -21.76 6.26
N GLY A 59 -0.79 -21.68 4.94
CA GLY A 59 -1.59 -22.61 4.17
C GLY A 59 -2.92 -22.05 3.64
N ALA A 60 -3.18 -20.75 3.79
CA ALA A 60 -4.37 -20.06 3.30
C ALA A 60 -4.19 -19.53 1.87
N MET A 61 -4.04 -20.41 0.87
CA MET A 61 -3.80 -20.06 -0.53
C MET A 61 -4.88 -19.14 -1.12
N THR A 62 -6.13 -19.30 -0.72
CA THR A 62 -7.25 -18.48 -1.22
C THR A 62 -7.07 -17.01 -0.89
N VAL A 63 -6.55 -16.70 0.31
CA VAL A 63 -6.28 -15.31 0.74
C VAL A 63 -5.26 -14.65 -0.18
N PHE A 64 -4.22 -15.40 -0.60
CA PHE A 64 -3.24 -14.90 -1.56
C PHE A 64 -3.93 -14.45 -2.88
N LEU A 65 -4.81 -15.28 -3.42
CA LEU A 65 -5.52 -14.95 -4.67
C LEU A 65 -6.45 -13.74 -4.50
N PHE A 66 -7.13 -13.60 -3.37
CA PHE A 66 -7.99 -12.45 -3.08
C PHE A 66 -7.17 -11.16 -2.93
N CYS A 67 -6.06 -11.20 -2.20
CA CYS A 67 -5.16 -10.04 -2.10
C CYS A 67 -4.65 -9.59 -3.47
N PHE A 68 -4.34 -10.52 -4.37
CA PHE A 68 -3.87 -10.19 -5.72
C PHE A 68 -4.98 -9.63 -6.62
N ARG A 69 -6.24 -9.98 -6.38
CA ARG A 69 -7.38 -9.37 -7.06
C ARG A 69 -7.40 -7.85 -6.87
N GLU A 70 -7.26 -7.39 -5.62
CA GLU A 70 -7.25 -5.96 -5.30
C GLU A 70 -5.95 -5.27 -5.76
N ARG A 71 -4.83 -5.99 -5.69
CA ARG A 71 -3.54 -5.46 -6.19
C ARG A 71 -3.57 -5.13 -7.68
N GLU A 72 -4.29 -5.91 -8.49
CA GLU A 72 -4.42 -5.65 -9.93
C GLU A 72 -5.02 -4.28 -10.22
N ASP A 73 -6.07 -3.88 -9.49
CA ASP A 73 -6.68 -2.57 -9.64
C ASP A 73 -5.72 -1.43 -9.27
N LEU A 74 -4.97 -1.59 -8.19
CA LEU A 74 -4.00 -0.58 -7.76
C LEU A 74 -2.78 -0.48 -8.69
N MET A 75 -2.35 -1.58 -9.29
CA MET A 75 -1.31 -1.57 -10.34
C MET A 75 -1.80 -0.85 -11.61
N ASP A 76 -3.09 -0.88 -11.89
CA ASP A 76 -3.69 -0.11 -12.96
C ASP A 76 -3.58 1.42 -12.71
N CYS A 77 -3.67 1.85 -11.45
CA CYS A 77 -3.39 3.24 -11.08
C CYS A 77 -1.93 3.63 -11.35
N TYR A 78 -0.98 2.73 -11.05
CA TYR A 78 0.43 2.94 -11.37
C TYR A 78 0.67 3.06 -12.87
N GLU A 79 0.09 2.15 -13.66
CA GLU A 79 0.18 2.20 -15.12
C GLU A 79 -0.41 3.49 -15.70
N ALA A 80 -1.50 3.98 -15.11
CA ALA A 80 -2.14 5.21 -15.55
C ALA A 80 -1.20 6.43 -15.50
N VAL A 81 -0.39 6.56 -14.43
CA VAL A 81 0.49 7.72 -14.24
C VAL A 81 1.89 7.53 -14.77
N SER A 82 2.39 6.30 -14.85
CA SER A 82 3.79 6.03 -15.19
C SER A 82 3.99 5.23 -16.49
N GLY A 83 2.95 4.54 -16.95
CA GLY A 83 3.04 3.59 -18.06
C GLY A 83 3.58 2.21 -17.66
N THR A 84 3.90 1.99 -16.37
CA THR A 84 4.41 0.72 -15.85
C THR A 84 3.58 0.28 -14.64
N ARG A 85 3.42 -1.04 -14.49
CA ARG A 85 2.58 -1.61 -13.43
C ARG A 85 3.27 -1.68 -12.07
N MET A 86 4.59 -1.70 -12.01
CA MET A 86 5.36 -1.87 -10.78
C MET A 86 6.41 -0.78 -10.59
N HIS A 87 7.50 -0.81 -11.33
CA HIS A 87 8.63 0.10 -11.17
C HIS A 87 8.39 1.38 -11.97
N ALA A 88 7.70 2.32 -11.33
CA ALA A 88 7.07 3.45 -12.00
C ALA A 88 8.02 4.59 -12.37
N THR A 89 9.04 4.85 -11.57
CA THR A 89 9.92 6.03 -11.70
C THR A 89 9.11 7.34 -11.85
N TYR A 90 8.06 7.48 -11.04
CA TYR A 90 7.09 8.55 -11.17
C TYR A 90 7.47 9.81 -10.40
N TYR A 91 8.05 9.66 -9.19
CA TYR A 91 8.50 10.80 -8.41
C TYR A 91 9.82 11.35 -8.93
N ARG A 92 9.93 12.68 -8.94
CA ARG A 92 11.12 13.41 -9.40
C ARG A 92 11.47 14.50 -8.41
N PRO A 93 12.74 14.84 -8.21
CA PRO A 93 13.10 16.03 -7.43
C PRO A 93 12.34 17.25 -7.92
N GLY A 94 11.60 17.90 -7.04
CA GLY A 94 10.72 19.03 -7.34
C GLY A 94 9.28 18.67 -7.72
N GLY A 95 8.89 17.39 -7.72
CA GLY A 95 7.49 17.01 -7.99
C GLY A 95 7.31 15.59 -8.50
N VAL A 96 6.51 15.45 -9.54
CA VAL A 96 6.18 14.19 -10.22
C VAL A 96 6.48 14.32 -11.71
N HIS A 97 6.67 13.18 -12.39
CA HIS A 97 7.04 13.15 -13.81
C HIS A 97 5.98 13.83 -14.71
N ARG A 98 4.71 13.62 -14.42
CA ARG A 98 3.57 14.23 -15.12
C ARG A 98 2.37 14.32 -14.21
N ASP A 99 1.40 15.17 -14.56
CA ASP A 99 0.13 15.28 -13.83
C ASP A 99 -0.74 14.04 -14.00
N LEU A 100 -1.79 13.94 -13.19
CA LEU A 100 -2.76 12.85 -13.26
C LEU A 100 -3.47 12.85 -14.63
N PRO A 101 -3.71 11.67 -15.22
CA PRO A 101 -4.44 11.59 -16.47
C PRO A 101 -5.95 11.89 -16.27
N ASP A 102 -6.56 12.57 -17.23
CA ASP A 102 -8.00 12.87 -17.23
C ASP A 102 -8.88 11.62 -17.40
N ALA A 103 -8.31 10.52 -17.88
CA ALA A 103 -9.01 9.26 -18.08
C ALA A 103 -8.09 8.07 -17.81
N MET A 104 -8.65 6.99 -17.30
CA MET A 104 -7.94 5.72 -17.12
C MET A 104 -7.52 5.14 -18.49
N PRO A 105 -6.27 4.60 -18.60
CA PRO A 105 -5.84 3.89 -19.80
C PRO A 105 -6.78 2.71 -20.10
N ARG A 106 -7.12 2.56 -21.38
CA ARG A 106 -8.00 1.47 -21.83
C ARG A 106 -7.22 0.25 -22.29
N TYR A 107 -7.67 -0.92 -21.89
CA TYR A 107 -7.17 -2.17 -22.43
C TYR A 107 -7.53 -2.34 -23.90
N GLN A 108 -6.56 -2.83 -24.66
CA GLN A 108 -6.77 -3.21 -26.07
C GLN A 108 -6.80 -4.74 -26.19
N ALA A 109 -7.48 -5.24 -27.22
CA ALA A 109 -7.39 -6.64 -27.60
C ALA A 109 -5.95 -6.98 -27.97
N SER A 110 -5.50 -8.15 -27.56
CA SER A 110 -4.14 -8.64 -27.80
C SER A 110 -4.15 -10.17 -28.00
N ARG A 111 -2.98 -10.75 -28.28
CA ARG A 111 -2.83 -12.22 -28.33
C ARG A 111 -3.33 -12.93 -27.06
N TRP A 112 -3.24 -12.24 -25.90
CA TRP A 112 -3.55 -12.80 -24.58
C TRP A 112 -4.86 -12.27 -23.98
N ARG A 113 -5.55 -11.36 -24.69
CA ARG A 113 -6.78 -10.73 -24.23
C ARG A 113 -7.76 -10.59 -25.37
N SER A 114 -8.90 -11.25 -25.27
CA SER A 114 -9.97 -11.13 -26.27
C SER A 114 -10.55 -9.72 -26.27
N ARG A 115 -11.24 -9.35 -27.37
CA ARG A 115 -11.97 -8.08 -27.47
C ARG A 115 -13.07 -7.97 -26.40
N ALA A 116 -13.77 -9.06 -26.13
CA ALA A 116 -14.82 -9.11 -25.11
C ALA A 116 -14.27 -8.89 -23.71
N ASP A 117 -13.10 -9.48 -23.38
CA ASP A 117 -12.43 -9.25 -22.09
C ASP A 117 -11.93 -7.82 -21.96
N ALA A 118 -11.35 -7.26 -23.02
CA ALA A 118 -10.94 -5.85 -23.03
C ALA A 118 -12.13 -4.90 -22.82
N GLU A 119 -13.24 -5.15 -23.45
CA GLU A 119 -14.49 -4.37 -23.29
C GLU A 119 -15.07 -4.51 -21.87
N ARG A 120 -15.04 -5.71 -21.29
CA ARG A 120 -15.47 -5.95 -19.92
C ARG A 120 -14.62 -5.19 -18.90
N LEU A 121 -13.30 -5.27 -19.01
CA LEU A 121 -12.36 -4.58 -18.14
C LEU A 121 -12.47 -3.05 -18.27
N ASN A 122 -12.67 -2.56 -19.48
CA ASN A 122 -12.81 -1.13 -19.73
C ASN A 122 -14.12 -0.53 -19.17
N ARG A 123 -15.15 -1.34 -18.93
CA ARG A 123 -16.37 -0.87 -18.25
C ARG A 123 -16.11 -0.47 -16.80
N ALA A 124 -15.27 -1.21 -16.11
CA ALA A 124 -14.86 -0.88 -14.75
C ALA A 124 -13.89 0.33 -14.67
N ARG A 125 -13.33 0.74 -15.81
CA ARG A 125 -12.38 1.86 -15.94
C ARG A 125 -13.01 3.10 -16.60
N SER A 126 -14.30 3.28 -16.45
CA SER A 126 -14.99 4.49 -16.92
C SER A 126 -14.70 5.66 -15.97
N GLY A 127 -14.36 6.82 -16.52
CA GLY A 127 -14.08 8.02 -15.74
C GLY A 127 -12.59 8.38 -15.63
N SER A 128 -12.29 9.30 -14.77
CA SER A 128 -10.93 9.74 -14.46
C SER A 128 -10.21 8.73 -13.54
N LEU A 129 -8.88 8.88 -13.39
CA LEU A 129 -8.12 8.13 -12.39
C LEU A 129 -8.66 8.37 -10.97
N LEU A 130 -9.07 9.59 -10.65
CA LEU A 130 -9.63 9.92 -9.34
C LEU A 130 -10.97 9.23 -9.09
N ASP A 131 -11.84 9.12 -10.11
CA ASP A 131 -13.09 8.38 -10.01
C ASP A 131 -12.83 6.88 -9.75
N PHE A 132 -11.84 6.32 -10.42
CA PHE A 132 -11.43 4.92 -10.22
C PHE A 132 -10.89 4.68 -8.80
N ILE A 133 -10.05 5.58 -8.28
CA ILE A 133 -9.53 5.50 -6.91
C ILE A 133 -10.68 5.68 -5.90
N ALA A 134 -11.59 6.60 -6.14
CA ALA A 134 -12.75 6.83 -5.27
C ALA A 134 -13.66 5.58 -5.20
N ASP A 135 -13.93 4.94 -6.34
CA ASP A 135 -14.67 3.66 -6.38
C ASP A 135 -13.92 2.56 -5.61
N PHE A 136 -12.60 2.43 -5.82
CA PHE A 136 -11.78 1.48 -5.07
C PHE A 136 -11.89 1.71 -3.56
N THR A 137 -11.75 2.94 -3.09
CA THR A 137 -11.81 3.25 -1.65
C THR A 137 -13.16 2.97 -1.02
N GLN A 138 -14.26 3.06 -1.78
CA GLN A 138 -15.59 2.73 -1.30
C GLN A 138 -15.81 1.22 -1.11
N ARG A 139 -15.25 0.39 -1.99
CA ARG A 139 -15.45 -1.07 -1.95
C ARG A 139 -14.36 -1.81 -1.16
N PHE A 140 -13.19 -1.23 -0.99
CA PHE A 140 -12.05 -1.88 -0.34
C PHE A 140 -12.31 -2.31 1.12
N PRO A 141 -13.04 -1.54 1.97
CA PRO A 141 -13.37 -2.00 3.33
C PRO A 141 -14.08 -3.35 3.36
N ALA A 142 -15.01 -3.60 2.44
CA ALA A 142 -15.67 -4.91 2.35
C ALA A 142 -14.69 -6.05 1.98
N CYS A 143 -13.63 -5.75 1.22
CA CYS A 143 -12.57 -6.72 0.94
C CYS A 143 -11.74 -7.02 2.21
N VAL A 144 -11.50 -6.02 3.05
CA VAL A 144 -10.82 -6.20 4.35
C VAL A 144 -11.67 -7.09 5.27
N ASP A 145 -12.98 -6.85 5.35
CA ASP A 145 -13.93 -7.69 6.12
C ASP A 145 -13.89 -9.16 5.63
N GLU A 146 -13.72 -9.37 4.32
CA GLU A 146 -13.56 -10.72 3.74
C GLU A 146 -12.27 -11.39 4.25
N TYR A 147 -11.14 -10.67 4.29
CA TYR A 147 -9.88 -11.19 4.83
C TYR A 147 -9.99 -11.49 6.34
N GLU A 148 -10.60 -10.59 7.10
CA GLU A 148 -10.83 -10.80 8.53
C GLU A 148 -11.68 -12.03 8.79
N THR A 149 -12.76 -12.23 8.05
CA THR A 149 -13.63 -13.41 8.16
C THR A 149 -12.85 -14.70 7.91
N LEU A 150 -11.89 -14.69 7.00
CA LEU A 150 -11.11 -15.88 6.66
C LEU A 150 -9.97 -16.16 7.66
N LEU A 151 -9.38 -15.12 8.26
CA LEU A 151 -8.14 -15.24 9.03
C LEU A 151 -8.31 -14.95 10.51
N THR A 152 -8.91 -13.82 10.90
CA THR A 152 -8.83 -13.27 12.27
C THR A 152 -9.28 -14.28 13.33
N ASP A 153 -10.40 -14.97 13.13
CA ASP A 153 -10.90 -15.98 14.05
C ASP A 153 -10.55 -17.43 13.67
N ASN A 154 -9.77 -17.62 12.62
CA ASN A 154 -9.36 -18.93 12.18
C ASN A 154 -8.46 -19.62 13.22
N ARG A 155 -8.81 -20.85 13.61
CA ARG A 155 -8.09 -21.62 14.62
C ARG A 155 -6.62 -21.85 14.24
N ILE A 156 -6.35 -22.20 13.00
CA ILE A 156 -4.99 -22.48 12.53
C ILE A 156 -4.16 -21.20 12.55
N TRP A 157 -4.75 -20.09 12.08
CA TRP A 157 -4.11 -18.78 12.11
C TRP A 157 -3.72 -18.37 13.54
N LYS A 158 -4.66 -18.44 14.48
CA LYS A 158 -4.41 -18.13 15.88
C LYS A 158 -3.33 -19.03 16.51
N GLN A 159 -3.39 -20.32 16.26
CA GLN A 159 -2.40 -21.27 16.79
C GLN A 159 -0.99 -21.01 16.26
N ARG A 160 -0.84 -20.42 15.10
CA ARG A 160 0.46 -20.13 14.47
C ARG A 160 0.96 -18.70 14.67
N THR A 161 0.17 -17.83 15.26
CA THR A 161 0.52 -16.40 15.41
C THR A 161 0.41 -15.89 16.83
N VAL A 162 -0.58 -16.33 17.62
CA VAL A 162 -0.79 -15.87 19.00
C VAL A 162 0.32 -16.41 19.91
N ASN A 163 0.96 -15.51 20.64
CA ASN A 163 2.11 -15.77 21.51
C ASN A 163 3.34 -16.33 20.77
N ILE A 164 3.42 -16.19 19.47
CA ILE A 164 4.58 -16.56 18.66
C ILE A 164 5.38 -15.29 18.32
N GLY A 165 6.70 -15.36 18.48
CA GLY A 165 7.61 -14.26 18.16
C GLY A 165 7.37 -13.01 18.99
N VAL A 166 7.07 -13.17 20.26
CA VAL A 166 6.81 -12.04 21.19
C VAL A 166 8.06 -11.20 21.36
N VAL A 167 7.94 -9.91 21.02
CA VAL A 167 8.98 -8.90 21.23
C VAL A 167 8.37 -7.75 22.03
N PRO A 168 8.74 -7.55 23.29
CA PRO A 168 8.24 -6.44 24.10
C PRO A 168 8.73 -5.09 23.57
N ALA A 169 8.02 -4.01 23.89
CA ALA A 169 8.27 -2.66 23.40
C ALA A 169 9.73 -2.20 23.56
N GLU A 170 10.31 -2.39 24.75
CA GLU A 170 11.69 -2.02 25.02
C GLU A 170 12.68 -2.74 24.09
N ARG A 171 12.49 -4.05 23.90
CA ARG A 171 13.35 -4.85 23.01
C ARG A 171 13.15 -4.47 21.54
N ALA A 172 11.93 -4.16 21.14
CA ALA A 172 11.63 -3.70 19.79
C ALA A 172 12.36 -2.39 19.46
N ILE A 173 12.37 -1.44 20.39
CA ILE A 173 13.12 -0.18 20.26
C ILE A 173 14.63 -0.44 20.18
N GLN A 174 15.18 -1.29 21.05
CA GLN A 174 16.61 -1.64 21.04
C GLN A 174 17.05 -2.30 19.71
N LEU A 175 16.16 -3.09 19.11
CA LEU A 175 16.39 -3.75 17.82
C LEU A 175 16.16 -2.85 16.62
N GLY A 176 15.70 -1.60 16.82
CA GLY A 176 15.41 -0.66 15.74
C GLY A 176 14.16 -1.00 14.93
N PHE A 177 13.17 -1.61 15.56
CA PHE A 177 11.87 -1.85 14.90
C PHE A 177 11.19 -0.53 14.55
N THR A 178 10.49 -0.53 13.41
CA THR A 178 9.73 0.62 12.92
C THR A 178 8.38 0.17 12.37
N GLY A 179 7.50 1.12 12.07
CA GLY A 179 6.21 0.88 11.42
C GLY A 179 5.33 -0.15 12.17
N PRO A 180 4.60 -1.00 11.43
CA PRO A 180 3.73 -2.02 12.03
C PRO A 180 4.46 -2.97 12.98
N MET A 181 5.74 -3.27 12.72
CA MET A 181 6.56 -4.13 13.59
C MET A 181 6.71 -3.53 14.99
N LEU A 182 6.95 -2.22 15.09
CA LEU A 182 7.06 -1.52 16.36
C LEU A 182 5.69 -1.31 17.02
N ARG A 183 4.68 -0.94 16.22
CA ARG A 183 3.31 -0.73 16.72
C ARG A 183 2.69 -2.02 17.25
N GLY A 184 2.97 -3.17 16.64
CA GLY A 184 2.57 -4.47 17.18
C GLY A 184 3.11 -4.74 18.58
N SER A 185 4.25 -4.15 18.95
CA SER A 185 4.84 -4.21 20.31
C SER A 185 4.31 -3.15 21.28
N GLY A 186 3.23 -2.43 20.93
CA GLY A 186 2.57 -1.48 21.83
C GLY A 186 3.09 -0.05 21.77
N VAL A 187 3.96 0.29 20.83
CA VAL A 187 4.52 1.65 20.68
C VAL A 187 3.79 2.41 19.58
N ALA A 188 3.05 3.47 19.94
CA ALA A 188 2.30 4.31 19.02
C ALA A 188 3.23 5.24 18.21
N TRP A 189 4.05 4.67 17.35
CA TRP A 189 5.00 5.40 16.51
C TRP A 189 4.61 5.32 15.03
N ASP A 190 4.39 6.49 14.43
CA ASP A 190 4.20 6.65 12.98
C ASP A 190 4.84 7.96 12.51
N LEU A 191 5.78 7.87 11.57
CA LEU A 191 6.52 9.04 11.06
C LEU A 191 5.60 10.08 10.42
N ARG A 192 4.49 9.67 9.83
CA ARG A 192 3.52 10.58 9.23
C ARG A 192 2.88 11.53 10.25
N LYS A 193 2.82 11.12 11.53
CA LYS A 193 2.32 11.93 12.67
C LYS A 193 3.46 12.56 13.47
N GLN A 194 4.58 11.85 13.67
CA GLN A 194 5.68 12.32 14.53
C GLN A 194 6.62 13.31 13.83
N GLN A 195 6.82 13.12 12.55
CA GLN A 195 7.64 14.00 11.70
C GLN A 195 6.94 14.16 10.33
N PRO A 196 5.81 14.88 10.29
CA PRO A 196 5.03 15.03 9.06
C PRO A 196 5.86 15.51 7.90
N TYR A 197 5.66 14.94 6.75
CA TYR A 197 6.27 15.34 5.48
C TYR A 197 5.18 15.48 4.43
N GLU A 198 5.46 16.23 3.36
CA GLU A 198 4.48 16.60 2.35
C GLU A 198 3.22 17.22 2.97
N VAL A 199 2.06 16.61 2.76
CA VAL A 199 0.76 17.07 3.28
C VAL A 199 0.15 16.12 4.31
N TYR A 200 0.95 15.27 4.95
CA TYR A 200 0.41 14.35 5.98
C TYR A 200 -0.15 15.05 7.22
N ASP A 201 0.25 16.29 7.49
CA ASP A 201 -0.31 17.14 8.55
C ASP A 201 -1.75 17.59 8.26
N ALA A 202 -2.15 17.57 6.98
CA ALA A 202 -3.51 17.88 6.52
C ALA A 202 -4.43 16.65 6.40
N VAL A 203 -3.92 15.44 6.67
CA VAL A 203 -4.67 14.18 6.54
C VAL A 203 -4.98 13.61 7.91
N ASP A 204 -6.24 13.26 8.15
CA ASP A 204 -6.68 12.60 9.37
C ASP A 204 -6.69 11.09 9.21
N PHE A 205 -6.03 10.37 10.13
CA PHE A 205 -5.98 8.91 10.18
C PHE A 205 -5.56 8.43 11.57
N ASP A 206 -6.00 7.22 11.93
CA ASP A 206 -5.65 6.58 13.19
C ASP A 206 -4.31 5.82 13.11
N ILE A 207 -3.70 5.62 14.27
CA ILE A 207 -2.50 4.78 14.41
C ILE A 207 -2.90 3.50 15.15
N PRO A 208 -3.09 2.37 14.45
CA PRO A 208 -3.37 1.10 15.11
C PRO A 208 -2.15 0.62 15.92
N VAL A 209 -2.39 0.11 17.13
CA VAL A 209 -1.33 -0.31 18.07
C VAL A 209 -1.71 -1.64 18.71
N GLY A 210 -0.80 -2.61 18.66
CA GLY A 210 -0.93 -3.90 19.33
C GLY A 210 -0.68 -3.82 20.83
N ARG A 211 -0.71 -4.96 21.51
CA ARG A 211 -0.54 -5.05 22.96
C ARG A 211 0.51 -6.08 23.39
N ASN A 212 0.52 -7.24 22.74
CA ASN A 212 1.33 -8.40 23.17
C ASN A 212 2.69 -8.47 22.48
N GLY A 213 2.84 -7.80 21.35
CA GLY A 213 4.08 -7.82 20.57
C GLY A 213 4.35 -9.16 19.89
N ASP A 214 3.32 -9.95 19.62
CA ASP A 214 3.41 -11.23 18.92
C ASP A 214 3.11 -11.10 17.41
N CYS A 215 3.16 -12.19 16.67
CA CYS A 215 2.85 -12.21 15.26
C CYS A 215 1.39 -11.88 14.98
N TYR A 216 0.49 -12.22 15.90
CA TYR A 216 -0.94 -11.92 15.76
C TYR A 216 -1.22 -10.41 15.85
N ASP A 217 -0.63 -9.74 16.83
CA ASP A 217 -0.75 -8.28 16.97
C ASP A 217 -0.17 -7.55 15.76
N ARG A 218 0.96 -8.05 15.19
CA ARG A 218 1.55 -7.48 13.98
C ARG A 218 0.69 -7.68 12.74
N TYR A 219 -0.12 -8.74 12.73
CA TYR A 219 -1.12 -8.95 11.69
C TYR A 219 -2.31 -7.97 11.83
N LEU A 220 -2.75 -7.67 13.06
CA LEU A 220 -3.89 -6.77 13.31
C LEU A 220 -3.54 -5.29 13.11
N VAL A 221 -2.28 -4.90 13.29
CA VAL A 221 -1.77 -3.53 13.16
C VAL A 221 -1.50 -3.14 11.71
#